data_dedc4cb151062bbbb207009115ab9675
#
_entry.id   dedc4cb151062bbbb207009115ab9675
#
_cell.length_a   1.000
_cell.length_b   1.000
_cell.length_c   1.000
_cell.angle_alpha   90.00
_cell.angle_beta   90.00
_cell.angle_gamma   90.00
#
_symmetry.space_group_name_H-M   'P 1'
#
loop_
_entity.id
_entity.type
_entity.pdbx_description
1 polymer ?
#
loop_
_entity_poly.entity_id
_entity_poly.type
_entity_poly.pdbx_seq_one_letter_code
_entity_poly.pdbx_strand_id
1 'polypeptide(L)'
;MKDTFSVLAGGLLGAAAVCPELLSILEDVCVMAGRSEQCEHPKRVAVIGSGPAGLAAASVLRRAGHSIDVFEAAPVVGFTFLNTPAHESSSDAPEAFAPASAETLEAAVTFLERSGIVFRTSSPQGQAELNSLLDTYDAVICACGKSAVLPADADGRVKEKLFAAGTCVKNQKVMTALQAAEAGRKTACTVCAALAVQA
;
A
#
# COMPACT_ATOMS: atom_id res chain seq x y z
N MET A 1 -0.62 -6.80 25.37
CA MET A 1 -0.51 -6.56 23.91
C MET A 1 -1.64 -7.19 23.08
N LYS A 2 -2.41 -8.14 23.60
CA LYS A 2 -3.64 -8.65 22.95
C LYS A 2 -4.78 -7.61 22.98
N ASP A 3 -4.75 -6.68 23.88
CA ASP A 3 -5.85 -5.72 24.12
C ASP A 3 -5.90 -4.58 23.09
N THR A 4 -4.76 -4.20 22.48
CA THR A 4 -4.73 -3.07 21.53
C THR A 4 -5.39 -3.45 20.19
N PHE A 5 -5.27 -4.69 19.77
CA PHE A 5 -5.95 -5.19 18.56
C PHE A 5 -7.46 -5.36 18.80
N SER A 6 -7.85 -5.87 19.97
CA SER A 6 -9.24 -6.01 20.37
C SER A 6 -9.94 -4.65 20.49
N VAL A 7 -9.24 -3.63 20.97
CA VAL A 7 -9.74 -2.25 21.10
C VAL A 7 -9.82 -1.57 19.71
N LEU A 8 -8.82 -1.77 18.84
CA LEU A 8 -8.86 -1.24 17.47
C LEU A 8 -9.89 -1.97 16.60
N ALA A 9 -9.94 -3.31 16.66
CA ALA A 9 -10.97 -4.06 15.97
C ALA A 9 -12.37 -3.77 16.54
N GLY A 10 -12.51 -3.61 17.85
CA GLY A 10 -13.77 -3.24 18.50
C GLY A 10 -14.18 -1.80 18.22
N GLY A 11 -13.25 -0.87 18.17
CA GLY A 11 -13.50 0.54 17.82
C GLY A 11 -13.73 0.74 16.32
N LEU A 12 -13.00 0.05 15.45
CA LEU A 12 -13.22 0.04 14.00
C LEU A 12 -14.46 -0.79 13.60
N LEU A 13 -14.74 -1.90 14.28
CA LEU A 13 -15.92 -2.74 14.01
C LEU A 13 -17.22 -2.16 14.58
N GLY A 14 -17.14 -1.23 15.56
CA GLY A 14 -18.29 -0.49 16.09
C GLY A 14 -18.74 0.69 15.22
N ALA A 15 -17.91 1.16 14.29
CA ALA A 15 -18.29 2.15 13.29
C ALA A 15 -18.83 1.44 12.05
N ALA A 16 -20.12 1.54 11.82
CA ALA A 16 -20.83 0.93 10.71
C ALA A 16 -20.09 1.12 9.36
N ALA A 17 -19.95 0.03 8.61
CA ALA A 17 -19.30 -0.06 7.30
C ALA A 17 -17.79 0.16 7.31
N VAL A 18 -17.07 -0.75 7.91
CA VAL A 18 -15.61 -0.86 7.69
C VAL A 18 -15.40 -1.30 6.25
N CYS A 19 -14.64 -0.49 5.49
CA CYS A 19 -14.20 -0.83 4.15
C CYS A 19 -13.40 -2.15 4.21
N PRO A 20 -13.88 -3.27 3.64
CA PRO A 20 -13.23 -4.57 3.75
C PRO A 20 -11.78 -4.57 3.26
N GLU A 21 -11.49 -3.73 2.27
CA GLU A 21 -10.16 -3.59 1.69
C GLU A 21 -9.18 -2.95 2.67
N LEU A 22 -9.64 -1.95 3.41
CA LEU A 22 -8.83 -1.30 4.43
C LEU A 22 -8.57 -2.25 5.60
N LEU A 23 -9.57 -3.01 6.04
CA LEU A 23 -9.39 -4.07 7.03
C LEU A 23 -8.34 -5.09 6.59
N SER A 24 -8.45 -5.58 5.36
CA SER A 24 -7.50 -6.55 4.82
C SER A 24 -6.05 -6.02 4.82
N ILE A 25 -5.86 -4.72 4.56
CA ILE A 25 -4.53 -4.07 4.64
C ILE A 25 -4.04 -3.98 6.09
N LEU A 26 -4.92 -3.66 7.03
CA LEU A 26 -4.57 -3.60 8.45
C LEU A 26 -4.24 -4.99 9.01
N GLU A 27 -4.92 -6.04 8.57
CA GLU A 27 -4.62 -7.42 8.94
C GLU A 27 -3.20 -7.82 8.54
N ASP A 28 -2.70 -7.36 7.39
CA ASP A 28 -1.32 -7.61 6.97
C ASP A 28 -0.30 -7.11 7.99
N VAL A 29 -0.58 -6.03 8.69
CA VAL A 29 0.28 -5.47 9.74
C VAL A 29 0.00 -6.11 11.10
N CYS A 30 -1.24 -6.48 11.40
CA CYS A 30 -1.65 -7.00 12.71
C CYS A 30 -1.04 -8.36 13.04
N VAL A 31 -0.83 -9.23 12.05
CA VAL A 31 -0.18 -10.54 12.23
C VAL A 31 1.23 -10.39 12.85
N MET A 32 1.80 -9.18 12.80
CA MET A 32 3.11 -8.83 13.38
C MET A 32 3.13 -8.67 14.89
N ALA A 33 2.02 -8.37 15.53
CA ALA A 33 2.00 -8.13 16.99
C ALA A 33 2.41 -9.36 17.83
N GLY A 34 2.62 -10.51 17.18
CA GLY A 34 3.06 -11.77 17.79
C GLY A 34 4.37 -12.36 17.29
N ARG A 35 4.94 -11.87 16.18
CA ARG A 35 6.19 -12.36 15.60
C ARG A 35 6.97 -11.20 14.98
N SER A 36 7.86 -10.61 15.72
CA SER A 36 8.98 -9.87 15.15
C SER A 36 9.93 -10.90 14.49
N GLU A 37 9.66 -11.31 13.25
CA GLU A 37 10.75 -11.81 12.41
C GLU A 37 11.60 -10.57 12.14
N GLN A 38 12.61 -10.38 12.98
CA GLN A 38 13.61 -9.35 12.76
C GLN A 38 14.32 -9.73 11.47
N CYS A 39 14.08 -8.95 10.43
CA CYS A 39 14.92 -9.03 9.24
C CYS A 39 16.35 -8.74 9.68
N GLU A 40 17.26 -9.67 9.48
CA GLU A 40 18.67 -9.49 9.88
C GLU A 40 19.31 -8.27 9.20
N HIS A 41 18.83 -7.94 8.00
CA HIS A 41 19.28 -6.81 7.19
C HIS A 41 18.11 -5.93 6.69
N PRO A 42 17.54 -5.07 7.56
CA PRO A 42 16.46 -4.18 7.15
C PRO A 42 16.87 -3.30 5.98
N LYS A 43 16.08 -3.31 4.92
CA LYS A 43 16.27 -2.47 3.74
C LYS A 43 15.29 -1.30 3.76
N ARG A 44 15.64 -0.23 3.04
CA ARG A 44 14.78 0.95 2.88
C ARG A 44 14.00 0.84 1.59
N VAL A 45 12.68 0.90 1.66
CA VAL A 45 11.81 0.82 0.49
C VAL A 45 10.92 2.06 0.40
N ALA A 46 10.91 2.69 -0.78
CA ALA A 46 9.99 3.77 -1.09
C ALA A 46 8.75 3.21 -1.80
N VAL A 47 7.56 3.66 -1.40
CA VAL A 47 6.30 3.38 -2.07
C VAL A 47 5.69 4.68 -2.55
N ILE A 48 5.38 4.81 -3.84
CA ILE A 48 4.79 6.01 -4.44
C ILE A 48 3.30 5.76 -4.64
N GLY A 49 2.49 6.46 -3.86
CA GLY A 49 1.03 6.36 -3.81
C GLY A 49 0.53 5.57 -2.60
N SER A 50 -0.48 6.12 -1.94
CA SER A 50 -1.14 5.54 -0.77
C SER A 50 -2.54 4.96 -1.08
N GLY A 51 -2.78 4.59 -2.33
CA GLY A 51 -3.98 3.82 -2.70
C GLY A 51 -3.91 2.37 -2.20
N PRO A 52 -4.94 1.53 -2.50
CA PRO A 52 -5.00 0.15 -2.01
C PRO A 52 -3.75 -0.68 -2.31
N ALA A 53 -3.20 -0.58 -3.52
CA ALA A 53 -1.97 -1.29 -3.89
C ALA A 53 -0.75 -0.83 -3.09
N GLY A 54 -0.60 0.49 -2.90
CA GLY A 54 0.53 1.07 -2.17
C GLY A 54 0.49 0.75 -0.69
N LEU A 55 -0.65 0.90 -0.03
CA LEU A 55 -0.80 0.57 1.39
C LEU A 55 -0.63 -0.92 1.67
N ALA A 56 -1.18 -1.80 0.81
CA ALA A 56 -0.98 -3.24 0.95
C ALA A 56 0.49 -3.64 0.77
N ALA A 57 1.18 -3.06 -0.22
CA ALA A 57 2.61 -3.29 -0.39
C ALA A 57 3.43 -2.80 0.81
N ALA A 58 3.15 -1.59 1.30
CA ALA A 58 3.81 -1.03 2.47
C ALA A 58 3.63 -1.90 3.72
N SER A 59 2.41 -2.41 3.94
CA SER A 59 2.08 -3.29 5.06
C SER A 59 2.85 -4.60 5.03
N VAL A 60 2.89 -5.27 3.87
CA VAL A 60 3.64 -6.53 3.70
C VAL A 60 5.14 -6.32 3.90
N LEU A 61 5.73 -5.30 3.31
CA LEU A 61 7.16 -4.98 3.45
C LEU A 61 7.51 -4.59 4.89
N ARG A 62 6.65 -3.83 5.55
CA ARG A 62 6.83 -3.49 6.96
C ARG A 62 6.79 -4.74 7.83
N ARG A 63 5.86 -5.65 7.55
CA ARG A 63 5.78 -6.98 8.18
C ARG A 63 7.06 -7.79 7.98
N ALA A 64 7.67 -7.73 6.83
CA ALA A 64 8.95 -8.38 6.55
C ALA A 64 10.15 -7.70 7.25
N GLY A 65 9.95 -6.65 8.04
CA GLY A 65 10.99 -5.98 8.84
C GLY A 65 11.71 -4.84 8.13
N HIS A 66 11.28 -4.45 6.92
CA HIS A 66 11.91 -3.35 6.18
C HIS A 66 11.44 -1.97 6.69
N SER A 67 12.21 -0.92 6.40
CA SER A 67 11.86 0.49 6.66
C SER A 67 11.13 1.05 5.46
N ILE A 68 9.92 1.60 5.66
CA ILE A 68 9.02 2.00 4.58
C ILE A 68 8.69 3.48 4.67
N ASP A 69 8.99 4.21 3.58
CA ASP A 69 8.51 5.57 3.33
C ASP A 69 7.46 5.53 2.22
N VAL A 70 6.25 6.03 2.49
CA VAL A 70 5.17 6.16 1.51
C VAL A 70 5.04 7.61 1.10
N PHE A 71 5.15 7.88 -0.20
CA PHE A 71 5.02 9.22 -0.79
C PHE A 71 3.65 9.37 -1.42
N GLU A 72 2.86 10.33 -0.94
CA GLU A 72 1.51 10.60 -1.42
C GLU A 72 1.44 12.04 -1.97
N ALA A 73 0.92 12.17 -3.18
CA ALA A 73 0.76 13.49 -3.83
C ALA A 73 -0.34 14.33 -3.18
N ALA A 74 -1.41 13.69 -2.70
CA ALA A 74 -2.49 14.35 -1.98
C ALA A 74 -2.06 14.76 -0.55
N PRO A 75 -2.78 15.72 0.06
CA PRO A 75 -2.54 16.10 1.45
C PRO A 75 -2.99 15.03 2.47
N VAL A 76 -3.75 14.02 2.04
CA VAL A 76 -4.33 12.98 2.88
C VAL A 76 -3.89 11.62 2.36
N VAL A 77 -3.38 10.77 3.27
CA VAL A 77 -3.07 9.36 2.99
C VAL A 77 -4.35 8.61 2.68
N GLY A 78 -4.31 7.77 1.66
CA GLY A 78 -5.48 6.97 1.27
C GLY A 78 -6.60 7.78 0.64
N PHE A 79 -6.30 8.94 0.05
CA PHE A 79 -7.28 9.84 -0.59
C PHE A 79 -8.25 9.10 -1.53
N THR A 80 -7.79 8.06 -2.19
CA THR A 80 -8.61 7.22 -3.07
C THR A 80 -9.75 6.52 -2.32
N PHE A 81 -9.58 6.16 -1.04
CA PHE A 81 -10.64 5.52 -0.24
C PHE A 81 -11.79 6.47 0.11
N LEU A 82 -11.53 7.78 0.13
CA LEU A 82 -12.54 8.81 0.40
C LEU A 82 -13.27 9.24 -0.87
N ASN A 83 -12.59 9.20 -2.01
CA ASN A 83 -13.00 9.87 -3.24
C ASN A 83 -13.16 8.92 -4.43
N THR A 84 -13.28 7.63 -4.21
CA THR A 84 -13.67 6.73 -5.30
C THR A 84 -15.11 7.03 -5.65
N PRO A 85 -15.42 7.59 -6.85
CA PRO A 85 -16.79 7.78 -7.25
C PRO A 85 -17.47 6.41 -7.26
N ALA A 86 -18.67 6.33 -6.71
CA ALA A 86 -19.53 5.18 -6.92
C ALA A 86 -19.60 5.02 -8.44
N HIS A 87 -18.99 3.99 -8.97
CA HIS A 87 -18.87 3.81 -10.40
C HIS A 87 -20.26 3.83 -11.00
N GLU A 88 -20.49 4.70 -11.98
CA GLU A 88 -21.69 4.63 -12.80
C GLU A 88 -21.85 3.18 -13.26
N SER A 89 -22.97 2.60 -12.89
CA SER A 89 -23.31 1.20 -13.05
C SER A 89 -23.23 0.80 -14.53
N SER A 90 -22.09 0.29 -14.96
CA SER A 90 -22.10 -0.70 -16.02
C SER A 90 -22.47 -2.03 -15.36
N SER A 91 -23.43 -2.74 -15.91
CA SER A 91 -24.00 -3.98 -15.42
C SER A 91 -22.99 -5.12 -15.16
N ASP A 92 -21.73 -4.91 -15.47
CA ASP A 92 -20.61 -5.85 -15.35
C ASP A 92 -19.51 -5.39 -14.37
N ALA A 93 -19.73 -4.29 -13.60
CA ALA A 93 -18.78 -3.87 -12.58
C ALA A 93 -19.05 -4.63 -11.28
N PRO A 94 -18.02 -5.26 -10.67
CA PRO A 94 -18.16 -5.81 -9.34
C PRO A 94 -18.55 -4.72 -8.35
N GLU A 95 -19.30 -5.08 -7.32
CA GLU A 95 -19.91 -4.22 -6.30
C GLU A 95 -19.12 -2.95 -6.00
N ALA A 96 -19.82 -1.83 -6.07
CA ALA A 96 -19.23 -0.51 -5.84
C ALA A 96 -18.59 -0.46 -4.45
N PHE A 97 -17.32 -0.10 -4.43
CA PHE A 97 -16.57 0.19 -3.23
C PHE A 97 -17.30 1.25 -2.39
N ALA A 98 -17.71 0.90 -1.18
CA ALA A 98 -18.25 1.88 -0.26
C ALA A 98 -17.09 2.77 0.23
N PRO A 99 -17.13 4.10 0.04
CA PRO A 99 -16.06 4.97 0.50
C PRO A 99 -15.90 4.82 2.03
N ALA A 100 -14.66 4.75 2.49
CA ALA A 100 -14.38 4.76 3.92
C ALA A 100 -14.80 6.11 4.51
N SER A 101 -15.29 6.13 5.76
CA SER A 101 -15.43 7.41 6.45
C SER A 101 -14.05 8.03 6.74
N ALA A 102 -13.99 9.35 6.83
CA ALA A 102 -12.75 10.05 7.16
C ALA A 102 -12.17 9.56 8.49
N GLU A 103 -13.02 9.33 9.49
CA GLU A 103 -12.63 8.81 10.81
C GLU A 103 -12.03 7.40 10.72
N THR A 104 -12.64 6.52 9.93
CA THR A 104 -12.14 5.15 9.71
C THR A 104 -10.77 5.17 9.03
N LEU A 105 -10.59 6.02 8.01
CA LEU A 105 -9.32 6.18 7.33
C LEU A 105 -8.24 6.75 8.25
N GLU A 106 -8.55 7.77 9.03
CA GLU A 106 -7.62 8.38 9.99
C GLU A 106 -7.14 7.36 11.05
N ALA A 107 -8.08 6.57 11.59
CA ALA A 107 -7.74 5.50 12.53
C ALA A 107 -6.82 4.44 11.89
N ALA A 108 -7.09 4.06 10.65
CA ALA A 108 -6.26 3.11 9.90
C ALA A 108 -4.85 3.66 9.62
N VAL A 109 -4.75 4.90 9.17
CA VAL A 109 -3.46 5.59 8.93
C VAL A 109 -2.66 5.69 10.22
N THR A 110 -3.28 6.12 11.32
CA THR A 110 -2.64 6.17 12.65
C THR A 110 -2.09 4.80 13.06
N PHE A 111 -2.82 3.73 12.79
CA PHE A 111 -2.34 2.37 13.08
C PHE A 111 -1.11 2.00 12.23
N LEU A 112 -1.12 2.31 10.95
CA LEU A 112 0.01 2.07 10.05
C LEU A 112 1.24 2.89 10.45
N GLU A 113 1.08 4.14 10.84
CA GLU A 113 2.16 4.98 11.38
C GLU A 113 2.77 4.39 12.66
N ARG A 114 1.93 3.94 13.58
CA ARG A 114 2.39 3.25 14.81
C ARG A 114 3.12 1.93 14.53
N SER A 115 2.85 1.29 13.41
CA SER A 115 3.62 0.13 12.96
C SER A 115 5.02 0.48 12.46
N GLY A 116 5.31 1.77 12.24
CA GLY A 116 6.59 2.30 11.76
C GLY A 116 6.65 2.57 10.25
N ILE A 117 5.49 2.67 9.58
CA ILE A 117 5.41 3.20 8.22
C ILE A 117 5.44 4.73 8.28
N VAL A 118 6.30 5.37 7.50
CA VAL A 118 6.40 6.83 7.42
C VAL A 118 5.64 7.33 6.21
N PHE A 119 4.68 8.23 6.42
CA PHE A 119 3.93 8.88 5.33
C PHE A 119 4.46 10.29 5.05
N ARG A 120 4.64 10.59 3.76
CA ARG A 120 5.04 11.90 3.22
C ARG A 120 3.96 12.38 2.28
N THR A 121 3.01 13.13 2.83
CA THR A 121 1.89 13.72 2.07
C THR A 121 2.31 14.99 1.33
N SER A 122 1.47 15.47 0.41
CA SER A 122 1.77 16.64 -0.44
C SER A 122 3.13 16.53 -1.14
N SER A 123 3.53 15.30 -1.48
CA SER A 123 4.83 14.96 -2.03
C SER A 123 4.69 14.22 -3.38
N PRO A 124 4.26 14.94 -4.44
CA PRO A 124 4.17 14.34 -5.77
C PRO A 124 5.54 13.91 -6.27
N GLN A 125 5.62 12.72 -6.86
CA GLN A 125 6.86 12.17 -7.39
C GLN A 125 6.85 12.20 -8.91
N GLY A 126 7.64 13.09 -9.50
CA GLY A 126 7.93 13.12 -10.93
C GLY A 126 9.14 12.24 -11.30
N GLN A 127 9.64 12.39 -12.52
CA GLN A 127 10.76 11.58 -13.02
C GLN A 127 12.09 11.89 -12.30
N ALA A 128 12.32 13.15 -11.94
CA ALA A 128 13.54 13.55 -11.23
C ALA A 128 13.55 12.99 -9.80
N GLU A 129 12.43 13.11 -9.11
CA GLU A 129 12.24 12.57 -7.76
C GLU A 129 12.35 11.04 -7.77
N LEU A 130 11.77 10.35 -8.77
CA LEU A 130 11.89 8.91 -8.93
C LEU A 130 13.37 8.48 -9.07
N ASN A 131 14.17 9.19 -9.84
CA ASN A 131 15.60 8.90 -9.96
C ASN A 131 16.31 9.07 -8.61
N SER A 132 16.03 10.14 -7.88
CA SER A 132 16.59 10.36 -6.54
C SER A 132 16.17 9.27 -5.53
N LEU A 133 14.93 8.78 -5.62
CA LEU A 133 14.50 7.64 -4.81
C LEU A 133 15.24 6.35 -5.16
N LEU A 134 15.48 6.08 -6.44
CA LEU A 134 16.26 4.90 -6.88
C LEU A 134 17.73 4.94 -6.42
N ASP A 135 18.29 6.12 -6.22
CA ASP A 135 19.65 6.29 -5.67
C ASP A 135 19.67 6.13 -4.14
N THR A 136 18.58 6.47 -3.46
CA THR A 136 18.51 6.56 -1.99
C THR A 136 17.95 5.30 -1.34
N TYR A 137 17.03 4.59 -2.01
CA TYR A 137 16.34 3.41 -1.50
C TYR A 137 16.85 2.13 -2.14
N ASP A 138 16.71 1.03 -1.43
CA ASP A 138 17.08 -0.30 -1.94
C ASP A 138 16.06 -0.82 -2.95
N ALA A 139 14.80 -0.40 -2.85
CA ALA A 139 13.76 -0.64 -3.84
C ALA A 139 12.72 0.50 -3.84
N VAL A 140 12.06 0.69 -4.99
CA VAL A 140 10.97 1.66 -5.18
C VAL A 140 9.79 0.95 -5.82
N ILE A 141 8.60 1.12 -5.24
CA ILE A 141 7.34 0.61 -5.78
C ILE A 141 6.48 1.78 -6.25
N CYS A 142 6.16 1.83 -7.54
CA CYS A 142 5.17 2.74 -8.08
C CYS A 142 3.77 2.14 -7.95
N ALA A 143 2.90 2.77 -7.16
CA ALA A 143 1.50 2.40 -6.93
C ALA A 143 0.56 3.62 -7.06
N CYS A 144 0.93 4.57 -7.93
CA CYS A 144 0.25 5.87 -8.12
C CYS A 144 -0.96 5.80 -9.06
N GLY A 145 -1.50 4.63 -9.26
CA GLY A 145 -2.69 4.45 -10.10
C GLY A 145 -2.42 4.80 -11.57
N LYS A 146 -3.38 5.43 -12.23
CA LYS A 146 -3.27 5.79 -13.64
C LYS A 146 -2.38 7.02 -13.91
N SER A 147 -1.87 7.67 -12.87
CA SER A 147 -1.03 8.88 -13.00
C SER A 147 0.33 8.57 -13.65
N ALA A 148 0.81 7.35 -13.53
CA ALA A 148 1.98 6.87 -14.29
C ALA A 148 1.76 5.41 -14.70
N VAL A 149 2.05 5.08 -15.97
CA VAL A 149 1.89 3.73 -16.50
C VAL A 149 3.25 3.16 -16.85
N LEU A 150 3.63 2.09 -16.18
CA LEU A 150 4.95 1.46 -16.29
C LEU A 150 4.86 0.06 -16.91
N PRO A 151 5.82 -0.31 -17.78
CA PRO A 151 5.89 -1.64 -18.35
C PRO A 151 6.51 -2.61 -17.34
N ALA A 152 5.71 -3.18 -16.45
CA ALA A 152 6.14 -4.20 -15.51
C ALA A 152 5.87 -5.61 -16.05
N ASP A 153 6.67 -6.57 -15.62
CA ASP A 153 6.44 -8.00 -15.85
C ASP A 153 5.29 -8.56 -14.98
N ALA A 154 5.04 -9.85 -15.07
CA ALA A 154 3.97 -10.52 -14.33
C ALA A 154 4.12 -10.43 -12.81
N ASP A 155 5.33 -10.17 -12.31
CA ASP A 155 5.67 -10.07 -10.89
C ASP A 155 5.81 -8.62 -10.42
N GLY A 156 5.49 -7.66 -11.28
CA GLY A 156 5.52 -6.24 -10.98
C GLY A 156 6.90 -5.59 -11.12
N ARG A 157 7.93 -6.30 -11.63
CA ARG A 157 9.27 -5.74 -11.83
C ARG A 157 9.33 -4.91 -13.11
N VAL A 158 9.82 -3.70 -13.02
CA VAL A 158 10.07 -2.80 -14.18
C VAL A 158 11.56 -2.83 -14.55
N LYS A 159 12.43 -2.74 -13.55
CA LYS A 159 13.90 -2.86 -13.67
C LYS A 159 14.49 -3.21 -12.30
N GLU A 160 15.79 -3.25 -12.14
CA GLU A 160 16.50 -3.79 -10.98
C GLU A 160 15.92 -3.37 -9.61
N LYS A 161 15.74 -2.07 -9.38
CA LYS A 161 15.21 -1.54 -8.12
C LYS A 161 13.80 -0.96 -8.23
N LEU A 162 13.20 -0.98 -9.43
CA LEU A 162 11.91 -0.36 -9.69
C LEU A 162 10.84 -1.41 -9.96
N PHE A 163 9.75 -1.28 -9.21
CA PHE A 163 8.59 -2.15 -9.29
C PHE A 163 7.32 -1.31 -9.49
N ALA A 164 6.26 -1.94 -9.97
CA ALA A 164 4.96 -1.30 -10.15
C ALA A 164 3.84 -2.23 -9.70
N ALA A 165 2.80 -1.67 -9.09
CA ALA A 165 1.64 -2.41 -8.60
C ALA A 165 0.33 -1.70 -8.91
N GLY A 166 -0.74 -2.47 -9.04
CA GLY A 166 -2.08 -1.94 -9.30
C GLY A 166 -2.22 -1.39 -10.72
N THR A 167 -3.05 -0.35 -10.88
CA THR A 167 -3.41 0.21 -12.19
C THR A 167 -2.30 1.05 -12.85
N CYS A 168 -1.15 1.23 -12.21
CA CYS A 168 0.01 1.85 -12.85
C CYS A 168 0.80 0.85 -13.73
N VAL A 169 0.49 -0.43 -13.68
CA VAL A 169 1.08 -1.43 -14.58
C VAL A 169 0.42 -1.34 -15.96
N LYS A 170 1.24 -1.27 -17.00
CA LYS A 170 0.77 -1.17 -18.38
C LYS A 170 -0.15 -2.36 -18.74
N ASN A 171 -1.22 -2.07 -19.47
CA ASN A 171 -2.23 -3.04 -19.90
C ASN A 171 -3.06 -3.68 -18.77
N GLN A 172 -2.96 -3.20 -17.56
CA GLN A 172 -3.87 -3.62 -16.49
C GLN A 172 -5.27 -3.04 -16.72
N LYS A 173 -6.27 -3.90 -16.59
CA LYS A 173 -7.68 -3.51 -16.60
C LYS A 173 -8.01 -2.68 -15.36
N VAL A 174 -9.17 -2.05 -15.35
CA VAL A 174 -9.72 -1.44 -14.14
C VAL A 174 -9.80 -2.52 -13.06
N MET A 175 -9.25 -2.23 -11.89
CA MET A 175 -9.20 -3.13 -10.75
C MET A 175 -10.15 -2.63 -9.66
N THR A 176 -10.77 -3.56 -8.93
CA THR A 176 -11.37 -3.23 -7.64
C THR A 176 -10.26 -2.86 -6.65
N ALA A 177 -10.63 -2.21 -5.55
CA ALA A 177 -9.66 -1.90 -4.49
C ALA A 177 -9.02 -3.18 -3.90
N LEU A 178 -9.81 -4.25 -3.77
CA LEU A 178 -9.31 -5.56 -3.33
C LEU A 178 -8.29 -6.17 -4.30
N GLN A 179 -8.58 -6.14 -5.60
CA GLN A 179 -7.65 -6.60 -6.63
C GLN A 179 -6.37 -5.76 -6.68
N ALA A 180 -6.49 -4.43 -6.46
CA ALA A 180 -5.34 -3.56 -6.38
C ALA A 180 -4.49 -3.84 -5.14
N ALA A 181 -5.11 -4.08 -3.97
CA ALA A 181 -4.41 -4.47 -2.76
C ALA A 181 -3.67 -5.81 -2.95
N GLU A 182 -4.30 -6.80 -3.57
CA GLU A 182 -3.67 -8.09 -3.88
C GLU A 182 -2.47 -7.94 -4.83
N ALA A 183 -2.59 -7.09 -5.86
CA ALA A 183 -1.46 -6.76 -6.73
C ALA A 183 -0.31 -6.11 -5.94
N GLY A 184 -0.61 -5.23 -4.99
CA GLY A 184 0.37 -4.64 -4.09
C GLY A 184 1.08 -5.68 -3.23
N ARG A 185 0.35 -6.61 -2.64
CA ARG A 185 0.92 -7.73 -1.86
C ARG A 185 1.87 -8.58 -2.69
N LYS A 186 1.43 -8.98 -3.89
CA LYS A 186 2.24 -9.76 -4.81
C LYS A 186 3.56 -9.06 -5.14
N THR A 187 3.49 -7.80 -5.52
CA THR A 187 4.69 -6.99 -5.82
C THR A 187 5.60 -6.85 -4.59
N ALA A 188 5.05 -6.67 -3.40
CA ALA A 188 5.83 -6.62 -2.17
C ALA A 188 6.58 -7.94 -1.90
N CYS A 189 5.95 -9.09 -2.11
CA CYS A 189 6.64 -10.40 -2.02
C CYS A 189 7.80 -10.51 -3.01
N THR A 190 7.62 -10.03 -4.26
CA THR A 190 8.69 -9.98 -5.26
C THR A 190 9.84 -9.08 -4.80
N VAL A 191 9.53 -7.93 -4.20
CA VAL A 191 10.56 -7.02 -3.63
C VAL A 191 11.31 -7.70 -2.49
N CYS A 192 10.62 -8.35 -1.54
CA CYS A 192 11.27 -9.09 -0.45
C CYS A 192 12.24 -10.14 -1.00
N ALA A 193 11.82 -10.93 -1.99
CA ALA A 193 12.68 -11.92 -2.63
C ALA A 193 13.91 -11.29 -3.32
N ALA A 194 13.73 -10.15 -3.98
CA ALA A 194 14.82 -9.43 -4.64
C ALA A 194 15.82 -8.85 -3.63
N LEU A 195 15.34 -8.32 -2.50
CA LEU A 195 16.18 -7.76 -1.44
C LEU A 195 16.95 -8.82 -0.66
N ALA A 196 16.39 -10.01 -0.50
CA ALA A 196 17.05 -11.14 0.15
C ALA A 196 18.28 -11.65 -0.62
N VAL A 197 18.30 -11.50 -1.95
CA VAL A 197 19.44 -11.90 -2.80
C VAL A 197 20.60 -10.89 -2.70
N GLN A 198 20.33 -9.66 -2.24
CA GLN A 198 21.31 -8.56 -2.12
C GLN A 198 21.93 -8.50 -0.70
N ALA A 199 21.58 -9.41 0.17
CA ALA A 199 22.13 -9.56 1.54
C ALA A 199 23.26 -10.56 1.54
#